data_e37f4b9a2b84a3fb2d8b9be989dfbf24
#
_entry.id   e37f4b9a2b84a3fb2d8b9be989dfbf24
#
_cell.length_a   1.000
_cell.length_b   1.000
_cell.length_c   1.000
_cell.angle_alpha   90.00
_cell.angle_beta   90.00
_cell.angle_gamma   90.00
#
_symmetry.space_group_name_H-M   'P 1'
#
loop_
_entity.id
_entity.type
_entity.pdbx_description
1 polymer ?
#
loop_
_entity_poly.entity_id
_entity_poly.type
_entity_poly.pdbx_seq_one_letter_code
_entity_poly.pdbx_strand_id
1 'polypeptide(L)'
;LKFIAAVLMFVKTLKAALGNEKNVGVLLPSSSIGAIINMTLMVMGKVPVNLNYTLSPEVMEKALKKANISQVITSEKFLDKLNAKGFDFSQVVADKALFMENLGKSITKANKVRSFLTAFLAPQWWIKLRYFADVSLEDNATILFSSGSEGDPKGIELSHKNLLTNIKQI
;
A
#
# COMPACT_ATOMS: atom_id res chain seq x y z
N LEU A 1 -16.02 -7.12 -9.17
CA LEU A 1 -15.35 -8.37 -9.43
C LEU A 1 -13.85 -8.18 -9.77
N LYS A 2 -13.49 -7.44 -10.84
CA LYS A 2 -12.09 -7.23 -11.27
C LYS A 2 -11.20 -6.66 -10.16
N PHE A 3 -11.71 -5.73 -9.37
CA PHE A 3 -10.99 -5.14 -8.23
C PHE A 3 -10.64 -6.19 -7.18
N ILE A 4 -11.62 -7.01 -6.76
CA ILE A 4 -11.41 -8.09 -5.79
C ILE A 4 -10.38 -9.09 -6.31
N ALA A 5 -10.51 -9.52 -7.57
CA ALA A 5 -9.55 -10.44 -8.18
C ALA A 5 -8.11 -9.89 -8.17
N ALA A 6 -7.95 -8.59 -8.43
CA ALA A 6 -6.66 -7.93 -8.40
C ALA A 6 -6.09 -7.87 -6.95
N VAL A 7 -6.92 -7.55 -5.95
CA VAL A 7 -6.51 -7.59 -4.53
C VAL A 7 -6.03 -9.00 -4.15
N LEU A 8 -6.81 -10.04 -4.44
CA LEU A 8 -6.44 -11.43 -4.12
C LEU A 8 -5.15 -11.87 -4.82
N MET A 9 -4.93 -11.42 -6.04
CA MET A 9 -3.71 -11.67 -6.80
C MET A 9 -2.49 -11.04 -6.11
N PHE A 10 -2.59 -9.77 -5.70
CA PHE A 10 -1.51 -9.06 -5.04
C PHE A 10 -1.25 -9.54 -3.61
N VAL A 11 -2.26 -10.04 -2.88
CA VAL A 11 -2.06 -10.65 -1.55
C VAL A 11 -0.97 -11.72 -1.61
N LYS A 12 -1.05 -12.63 -2.59
CA LYS A 12 -0.06 -13.71 -2.73
C LYS A 12 1.33 -13.17 -3.07
N THR A 13 1.40 -12.21 -3.98
CA THR A 13 2.65 -11.62 -4.45
C THR A 13 3.33 -10.82 -3.34
N LEU A 14 2.60 -9.96 -2.65
CA LEU A 14 3.13 -9.11 -1.59
C LEU A 14 3.46 -9.89 -0.32
N LYS A 15 2.74 -10.98 -0.02
CA LYS A 15 3.07 -11.83 1.15
C LYS A 15 4.49 -12.41 1.07
N ALA A 16 4.93 -12.77 -0.14
CA ALA A 16 6.29 -13.26 -0.35
C ALA A 16 7.34 -12.13 -0.27
N ALA A 17 6.98 -10.91 -0.70
CA ALA A 17 7.92 -9.79 -0.79
C ALA A 17 8.09 -9.02 0.53
N LEU A 18 7.00 -8.85 1.30
CA LEU A 18 6.97 -7.97 2.47
C LEU A 18 7.31 -8.65 3.80
N GLY A 19 7.32 -9.99 3.87
CA GLY A 19 7.60 -10.68 5.13
C GLY A 19 6.72 -10.21 6.30
N ASN A 20 7.35 -9.92 7.44
CA ASN A 20 6.69 -9.51 8.69
C ASN A 20 6.51 -8.00 8.85
N GLU A 21 6.87 -7.19 7.83
CA GLU A 21 6.71 -5.74 7.91
C GLU A 21 5.26 -5.36 8.24
N LYS A 22 5.06 -4.51 9.27
CA LYS A 22 3.74 -4.04 9.68
C LYS A 22 3.34 -2.81 8.85
N ASN A 23 4.20 -1.80 8.82
CA ASN A 23 3.99 -0.55 8.09
C ASN A 23 4.69 -0.62 6.74
N VAL A 24 3.98 -0.32 5.67
CA VAL A 24 4.50 -0.38 4.30
C VAL A 24 4.27 0.95 3.61
N GLY A 25 5.34 1.58 3.15
CA GLY A 25 5.25 2.81 2.39
C GLY A 25 4.58 2.57 1.03
N VAL A 26 3.72 3.48 0.64
CA VAL A 26 3.07 3.48 -0.68
C VAL A 26 3.37 4.81 -1.35
N LEU A 27 4.27 4.80 -2.32
CA LEU A 27 4.64 5.94 -3.15
C LEU A 27 4.17 5.69 -4.58
N LEU A 28 2.87 5.84 -4.80
CA LEU A 28 2.19 5.61 -6.07
C LEU A 28 1.28 6.80 -6.39
N PRO A 29 0.97 7.03 -7.68
CA PRO A 29 0.00 8.06 -8.05
C PRO A 29 -1.40 7.69 -7.57
N SER A 30 -2.29 8.69 -7.45
CA SER A 30 -3.73 8.49 -7.23
C SER A 30 -4.33 7.77 -8.45
N SER A 31 -4.48 6.46 -8.34
CA SER A 31 -4.87 5.58 -9.45
C SER A 31 -5.50 4.29 -8.94
N SER A 32 -6.14 3.53 -9.83
CA SER A 32 -6.71 2.22 -9.50
C SER A 32 -5.69 1.27 -8.88
N ILE A 33 -4.43 1.31 -9.35
CA ILE A 33 -3.39 0.44 -8.80
C ILE A 33 -3.01 0.86 -7.37
N GLY A 34 -2.93 2.16 -7.09
CA GLY A 34 -2.72 2.66 -5.72
C GLY A 34 -3.83 2.19 -4.77
N ALA A 35 -5.10 2.28 -5.20
CA ALA A 35 -6.23 1.79 -4.42
C ALA A 35 -6.18 0.26 -4.19
N ILE A 36 -5.81 -0.52 -5.21
CA ILE A 36 -5.65 -1.98 -5.10
C ILE A 36 -4.54 -2.32 -4.11
N ILE A 37 -3.40 -1.66 -4.16
CA ILE A 37 -2.28 -1.91 -3.24
C ILE A 37 -2.66 -1.56 -1.80
N ASN A 38 -3.27 -0.40 -1.56
CA ASN A 38 -3.76 -0.02 -0.23
C ASN A 38 -4.72 -1.07 0.33
N MET A 39 -5.73 -1.48 -0.44
CA MET A 39 -6.68 -2.51 -0.03
C MET A 39 -5.99 -3.86 0.20
N THR A 40 -5.01 -4.23 -0.64
CA THR A 40 -4.26 -5.47 -0.48
C THR A 40 -3.51 -5.50 0.86
N LEU A 41 -2.82 -4.41 1.20
CA LEU A 41 -2.10 -4.29 2.47
C LEU A 41 -3.05 -4.39 3.67
N MET A 42 -4.18 -3.69 3.63
CA MET A 42 -5.21 -3.78 4.68
C MET A 42 -5.76 -5.21 4.84
N VAL A 43 -6.06 -5.90 3.74
CA VAL A 43 -6.50 -7.31 3.75
C VAL A 43 -5.45 -8.23 4.37
N MET A 44 -4.17 -7.93 4.18
CA MET A 44 -3.05 -8.66 4.79
C MET A 44 -2.79 -8.29 6.26
N GLY A 45 -3.56 -7.37 6.86
CA GLY A 45 -3.34 -6.85 8.21
C GLY A 45 -2.12 -5.95 8.33
N LYS A 46 -1.63 -5.44 7.20
CA LYS A 46 -0.54 -4.45 7.15
C LYS A 46 -1.11 -3.05 7.08
N VAL A 47 -0.32 -2.06 7.48
CA VAL A 47 -0.70 -0.65 7.49
C VAL A 47 -0.07 0.05 6.29
N PRO A 48 -0.81 0.37 5.23
CA PRO A 48 -0.32 1.21 4.16
C PRO A 48 -0.07 2.63 4.68
N VAL A 49 1.13 3.14 4.43
CA VAL A 49 1.52 4.51 4.73
C VAL A 49 1.66 5.26 3.41
N ASN A 50 0.64 6.04 3.07
CA ASN A 50 0.63 6.78 1.82
C ASN A 50 1.59 7.97 1.92
N LEU A 51 2.68 7.91 1.15
CA LEU A 51 3.74 8.90 1.14
C LEU A 51 3.36 10.07 0.23
N ASN A 52 3.42 11.27 0.79
CA ASN A 52 3.09 12.48 0.03
C ASN A 52 4.31 12.93 -0.79
N TYR A 53 4.25 12.76 -2.08
CA TYR A 53 5.31 13.12 -3.04
C TYR A 53 5.46 14.63 -3.30
N THR A 54 4.66 15.48 -2.64
CA THR A 54 4.85 16.94 -2.68
C THR A 54 5.75 17.44 -1.55
N LEU A 55 6.16 16.56 -0.65
CA LEU A 55 7.13 16.86 0.42
C LEU A 55 8.55 16.85 -0.15
N SER A 56 9.48 17.52 0.55
CA SER A 56 10.89 17.41 0.20
C SER A 56 11.44 16.02 0.52
N PRO A 57 12.54 15.57 -0.13
CA PRO A 57 13.18 14.30 0.17
C PRO A 57 13.55 14.13 1.65
N GLU A 58 14.03 15.18 2.30
CA GLU A 58 14.41 15.16 3.73
C GLU A 58 13.20 14.94 4.64
N VAL A 59 12.07 15.57 4.32
CA VAL A 59 10.82 15.38 5.08
C VAL A 59 10.26 13.98 4.84
N MET A 60 10.37 13.46 3.62
CA MET A 60 10.01 12.09 3.30
C MET A 60 10.84 11.09 4.10
N GLU A 61 12.16 11.29 4.18
CA GLU A 61 13.03 10.41 4.96
C GLU A 61 12.66 10.40 6.45
N LYS A 62 12.35 11.58 7.02
CA LYS A 62 11.84 11.68 8.40
C LYS A 62 10.53 10.91 8.58
N ALA A 63 9.61 11.00 7.61
CA ALA A 63 8.34 10.27 7.64
C ALA A 63 8.56 8.75 7.61
N LEU A 64 9.47 8.26 6.76
CA LEU A 64 9.85 6.86 6.70
C LEU A 64 10.41 6.34 8.03
N LYS A 65 11.31 7.10 8.64
CA LYS A 65 11.89 6.77 9.96
C LYS A 65 10.81 6.77 11.06
N LYS A 66 9.96 7.80 11.08
CA LYS A 66 8.92 7.98 12.10
C LYS A 66 7.86 6.87 12.06
N ALA A 67 7.50 6.40 10.88
CA ALA A 67 6.57 5.28 10.71
C ALA A 67 7.27 3.91 10.70
N ASN A 68 8.57 3.84 10.95
CA ASN A 68 9.36 2.61 10.93
C ASN A 68 9.15 1.81 9.63
N ILE A 69 9.33 2.47 8.48
CA ILE A 69 9.12 1.88 7.16
C ILE A 69 10.46 1.39 6.61
N SER A 70 10.56 0.10 6.37
CA SER A 70 11.72 -0.53 5.74
C SER A 70 11.47 -0.85 4.26
N GLN A 71 10.20 -0.88 3.81
CA GLN A 71 9.84 -1.20 2.44
C GLN A 71 8.81 -0.20 1.89
N VAL A 72 9.02 0.23 0.64
CA VAL A 72 8.18 1.19 -0.08
C VAL A 72 7.75 0.60 -1.41
N ILE A 73 6.45 0.43 -1.61
CA ILE A 73 5.90 0.04 -2.91
C ILE A 73 5.82 1.27 -3.81
N THR A 74 6.52 1.23 -4.92
CA THR A 74 6.58 2.32 -5.90
C THR A 74 6.63 1.79 -7.34
N SER A 75 6.81 2.66 -8.31
CA SER A 75 6.93 2.34 -9.73
C SER A 75 8.09 3.14 -10.32
N GLU A 76 8.94 2.48 -11.11
CA GLU A 76 10.04 3.15 -11.83
C GLU A 76 9.50 4.33 -12.64
N LYS A 77 8.45 4.10 -13.43
CA LYS A 77 7.79 5.13 -14.25
C LYS A 77 7.23 6.30 -13.43
N PHE A 78 6.84 6.06 -12.18
CA PHE A 78 6.34 7.13 -11.33
C PHE A 78 7.48 7.95 -10.75
N LEU A 79 8.55 7.31 -10.31
CA LEU A 79 9.76 8.01 -9.86
C LEU A 79 10.36 8.87 -10.98
N ASP A 80 10.44 8.35 -12.21
CA ASP A 80 10.89 9.12 -13.37
C ASP A 80 10.04 10.37 -13.61
N LYS A 81 8.70 10.24 -13.48
CA LYS A 81 7.79 11.38 -13.61
C LYS A 81 7.95 12.41 -12.49
N LEU A 82 8.24 11.97 -11.27
CA LEU A 82 8.49 12.87 -10.14
C LEU A 82 9.82 13.60 -10.33
N ASN A 83 10.86 12.86 -10.74
CA ASN A 83 12.18 13.44 -11.03
C ASN A 83 12.12 14.50 -12.14
N ALA A 84 11.40 14.22 -13.22
CA ALA A 84 11.16 15.20 -14.30
C ALA A 84 10.42 16.48 -13.83
N LYS A 85 9.76 16.44 -12.67
CA LYS A 85 9.12 17.59 -12.03
C LYS A 85 9.96 18.24 -10.92
N GLY A 86 11.18 17.77 -10.72
CA GLY A 86 12.11 18.28 -9.70
C GLY A 86 11.97 17.61 -8.33
N PHE A 87 11.20 16.51 -8.20
CA PHE A 87 11.05 15.75 -6.97
C PHE A 87 11.83 14.42 -7.07
N ASP A 88 13.10 14.44 -6.69
CA ASP A 88 13.92 13.24 -6.72
C ASP A 88 13.89 12.50 -5.38
N PHE A 89 13.20 11.36 -5.37
CA PHE A 89 13.13 10.44 -4.23
C PHE A 89 13.98 9.18 -4.42
N SER A 90 14.73 9.09 -5.51
CA SER A 90 15.46 7.87 -5.88
C SER A 90 16.40 7.39 -4.75
N GLN A 91 17.12 8.32 -4.11
CA GLN A 91 18.00 7.97 -2.99
C GLN A 91 17.24 7.61 -1.70
N VAL A 92 16.13 8.31 -1.44
CA VAL A 92 15.32 8.10 -0.22
C VAL A 92 14.69 6.71 -0.19
N VAL A 93 14.33 6.18 -1.36
CA VAL A 93 13.67 4.87 -1.47
C VAL A 93 14.58 3.77 -2.03
N ALA A 94 15.84 4.05 -2.40
CA ALA A 94 16.73 3.14 -3.13
C ALA A 94 16.77 1.72 -2.54
N ASP A 95 17.11 1.60 -1.26
CA ASP A 95 17.26 0.31 -0.57
C ASP A 95 15.93 -0.28 -0.08
N LYS A 96 14.85 0.46 -0.22
CA LYS A 96 13.51 0.11 0.31
C LYS A 96 12.49 -0.17 -0.79
N ALA A 97 12.83 0.13 -2.05
CA ALA A 97 11.88 0.12 -3.14
C ALA A 97 11.46 -1.28 -3.57
N LEU A 98 10.16 -1.55 -3.53
CA LEU A 98 9.52 -2.68 -4.20
C LEU A 98 8.81 -2.15 -5.45
N PHE A 99 9.42 -2.38 -6.59
CA PHE A 99 8.91 -1.87 -7.86
C PHE A 99 7.73 -2.67 -8.38
N MET A 100 6.65 -1.97 -8.72
CA MET A 100 5.43 -2.56 -9.30
C MET A 100 5.72 -3.33 -10.59
N GLU A 101 6.71 -2.91 -11.36
CA GLU A 101 7.17 -3.55 -12.58
C GLU A 101 7.68 -4.98 -12.29
N ASN A 102 8.47 -5.15 -11.22
CA ASN A 102 9.00 -6.44 -10.81
C ASN A 102 7.91 -7.33 -10.18
N LEU A 103 7.05 -6.75 -9.34
CA LEU A 103 5.88 -7.43 -8.80
C LEU A 103 4.96 -7.93 -9.94
N GLY A 104 4.75 -7.10 -10.97
CA GLY A 104 3.95 -7.45 -12.14
C GLY A 104 4.54 -8.62 -12.94
N LYS A 105 5.87 -8.67 -13.11
CA LYS A 105 6.57 -9.78 -13.79
C LYS A 105 6.45 -11.10 -13.04
N SER A 106 6.39 -11.08 -11.71
CA SER A 106 6.22 -12.28 -10.88
C SER A 106 4.81 -12.89 -10.95
N ILE A 107 3.82 -12.14 -11.47
CA ILE A 107 2.43 -12.59 -11.58
C ILE A 107 2.24 -13.42 -12.84
N THR A 108 2.13 -14.73 -12.68
CA THR A 108 1.89 -15.66 -13.79
C THR A 108 0.47 -15.59 -14.33
N LYS A 109 0.26 -16.03 -15.57
CA LYS A 109 -1.08 -16.16 -16.16
C LYS A 109 -1.99 -17.07 -15.30
N ALA A 110 -1.44 -18.15 -14.74
CA ALA A 110 -2.17 -19.05 -13.85
C ALA A 110 -2.64 -18.34 -12.58
N ASN A 111 -1.82 -17.47 -11.97
CA ASN A 111 -2.23 -16.69 -10.81
C ASN A 111 -3.37 -15.72 -11.14
N LYS A 112 -3.34 -15.08 -12.32
CA LYS A 112 -4.42 -14.18 -12.77
C LYS A 112 -5.73 -14.93 -12.90
N VAL A 113 -5.74 -16.06 -13.62
CA VAL A 113 -6.92 -16.89 -13.82
C VAL A 113 -7.45 -17.42 -12.49
N ARG A 114 -6.57 -17.96 -11.63
CA ARG A 114 -6.96 -18.47 -10.32
C ARG A 114 -7.60 -17.39 -9.44
N SER A 115 -6.99 -16.21 -9.36
CA SER A 115 -7.53 -15.10 -8.56
C SER A 115 -8.88 -14.63 -9.08
N PHE A 116 -9.05 -14.60 -10.41
CA PHE A 116 -10.33 -14.24 -11.03
C PHE A 116 -11.41 -15.29 -10.73
N LEU A 117 -11.11 -16.59 -10.91
CA LEU A 117 -12.03 -17.68 -10.58
C LEU A 117 -12.38 -17.70 -9.09
N THR A 118 -11.39 -17.46 -8.22
CA THR A 118 -11.63 -17.36 -6.78
C THR A 118 -12.59 -16.21 -6.46
N ALA A 119 -12.36 -15.02 -7.02
CA ALA A 119 -13.23 -13.87 -6.79
C ALA A 119 -14.66 -14.06 -7.34
N PHE A 120 -14.82 -14.89 -8.38
CA PHE A 120 -16.12 -15.16 -9.03
C PHE A 120 -16.90 -16.29 -8.37
N LEU A 121 -16.23 -17.39 -8.00
CA LEU A 121 -16.87 -18.64 -7.59
C LEU A 121 -16.85 -18.88 -6.08
N ALA A 122 -15.85 -18.35 -5.38
CA ALA A 122 -15.69 -18.66 -3.95
C ALA A 122 -16.68 -17.85 -3.10
N PRO A 123 -17.31 -18.47 -2.10
CA PRO A 123 -18.17 -17.77 -1.16
C PRO A 123 -17.38 -16.78 -0.31
N GLN A 124 -18.01 -15.67 0.09
CA GLN A 124 -17.35 -14.57 0.82
C GLN A 124 -16.67 -15.02 2.11
N TRP A 125 -17.31 -15.92 2.87
CA TRP A 125 -16.74 -16.44 4.11
C TRP A 125 -15.43 -17.19 3.88
N TRP A 126 -15.31 -17.93 2.76
CA TRP A 126 -14.10 -18.66 2.41
C TRP A 126 -12.97 -17.70 1.99
N ILE A 127 -13.30 -16.66 1.20
CA ILE A 127 -12.34 -15.61 0.82
C ILE A 127 -11.82 -14.93 2.08
N LYS A 128 -12.71 -14.57 3.02
CA LYS A 128 -12.33 -13.96 4.30
C LYS A 128 -11.38 -14.87 5.07
N LEU A 129 -11.74 -16.12 5.29
CA LEU A 129 -10.92 -17.07 6.04
C LEU A 129 -9.52 -17.30 5.40
N ARG A 130 -9.44 -17.27 4.07
CA ARG A 130 -8.22 -17.66 3.35
C ARG A 130 -7.25 -16.51 3.10
N TYR A 131 -7.76 -15.29 2.96
CA TYR A 131 -6.98 -14.15 2.50
C TYR A 131 -6.90 -13.01 3.49
N PHE A 132 -7.91 -12.82 4.34
CA PHE A 132 -7.93 -11.70 5.28
C PHE A 132 -7.18 -12.08 6.56
N ALA A 133 -6.36 -11.14 7.03
CA ALA A 133 -5.81 -11.22 8.36
C ALA A 133 -6.92 -10.98 9.40
N ASP A 134 -6.75 -11.53 10.58
CA ASP A 134 -7.59 -11.22 11.72
C ASP A 134 -7.14 -9.87 12.29
N VAL A 135 -7.96 -8.83 12.08
CA VAL A 135 -7.68 -7.46 12.52
C VAL A 135 -8.90 -6.91 13.28
N SER A 136 -8.64 -6.15 14.34
CA SER A 136 -9.65 -5.42 15.07
C SER A 136 -10.08 -4.15 14.33
N LEU A 137 -11.29 -3.67 14.61
CA LEU A 137 -11.74 -2.36 14.11
C LEU A 137 -10.91 -1.20 14.68
N GLU A 138 -10.31 -1.38 15.84
CA GLU A 138 -9.45 -0.38 16.48
C GLU A 138 -8.00 -0.42 15.98
N ASP A 139 -7.60 -1.46 15.22
CA ASP A 139 -6.27 -1.54 14.65
C ASP A 139 -6.08 -0.45 13.57
N ASN A 140 -4.83 0.02 13.44
CA ASN A 140 -4.46 1.00 12.43
C ASN A 140 -4.69 0.44 11.02
N ALA A 141 -5.50 1.13 10.24
CA ALA A 141 -5.79 0.81 8.85
C ALA A 141 -4.87 1.56 7.87
N THR A 142 -4.43 2.77 8.23
CA THR A 142 -3.50 3.57 7.44
C THR A 142 -2.87 4.67 8.27
N ILE A 143 -1.71 5.15 7.85
CA ILE A 143 -1.07 6.35 8.40
C ILE A 143 -0.95 7.37 7.28
N LEU A 144 -1.38 8.60 7.56
CA LEU A 144 -1.28 9.74 6.65
C LEU A 144 -0.31 10.76 7.25
N PHE A 145 0.62 11.26 6.45
CA PHE A 145 1.50 12.34 6.86
C PHE A 145 1.01 13.69 6.37
N SER A 146 0.90 14.64 7.29
CA SER A 146 0.70 16.05 6.97
C SER A 146 2.03 16.81 7.07
N SER A 147 2.17 17.87 6.25
CA SER A 147 3.28 18.81 6.40
C SER A 147 3.08 19.57 7.72
N GLY A 148 3.88 19.23 8.74
CA GLY A 148 3.91 20.02 9.97
C GLY A 148 4.41 21.45 9.69
N SER A 149 3.91 22.45 10.41
CA SER A 149 4.28 23.87 10.26
C SER A 149 5.77 24.16 10.44
N GLU A 150 6.52 23.25 11.07
CA GLU A 150 7.96 23.38 11.37
C GLU A 150 8.85 22.39 10.57
N GLY A 151 8.34 21.83 9.46
CA GLY A 151 9.09 20.87 8.63
C GLY A 151 9.25 19.47 9.24
N ASP A 152 8.59 19.19 10.38
CA ASP A 152 8.53 17.84 10.94
C ASP A 152 7.19 17.18 10.59
N PRO A 153 7.18 16.05 9.84
CA PRO A 153 5.95 15.43 9.38
C PRO A 153 5.16 14.85 10.56
N LYS A 154 3.87 15.17 10.64
CA LYS A 154 2.96 14.60 11.63
C LYS A 154 2.24 13.39 11.02
N GLY A 155 2.46 12.21 11.61
CA GLY A 155 1.75 10.99 11.25
C GLY A 155 0.37 10.95 11.94
N ILE A 156 -0.69 10.81 11.16
CA ILE A 156 -2.07 10.65 11.63
C ILE A 156 -2.44 9.19 11.40
N GLU A 157 -2.63 8.45 12.48
CA GLU A 157 -3.06 7.08 12.48
C GLU A 157 -4.58 7.01 12.37
N LEU A 158 -5.10 6.28 11.39
CA LEU A 158 -6.52 6.06 11.20
C LEU A 158 -6.82 4.57 11.37
N SER A 159 -7.74 4.24 12.28
CA SER A 159 -8.20 2.87 12.49
C SER A 159 -9.17 2.43 11.40
N HIS A 160 -9.40 1.11 11.29
CA HIS A 160 -10.45 0.56 10.44
C HIS A 160 -11.81 1.14 10.77
N LYS A 161 -12.09 1.40 12.05
CA LYS A 161 -13.32 2.04 12.52
C LYS A 161 -13.46 3.47 11.99
N ASN A 162 -12.37 4.27 12.03
CA ASN A 162 -12.40 5.63 11.49
C ASN A 162 -12.77 5.63 10.00
N LEU A 163 -12.14 4.76 9.20
CA LEU A 163 -12.43 4.66 7.77
C LEU A 163 -13.88 4.23 7.50
N LEU A 164 -14.37 3.21 8.20
CA LEU A 164 -15.74 2.71 8.04
C LEU A 164 -16.78 3.74 8.47
N THR A 165 -16.50 4.51 9.53
CA THR A 165 -17.39 5.59 9.97
C THR A 165 -17.50 6.68 8.92
N ASN A 166 -16.37 7.10 8.34
CA ASN A 166 -16.35 8.07 7.24
C ASN A 166 -17.16 7.61 6.02
N ILE A 167 -16.99 6.35 5.61
CA ILE A 167 -17.72 5.79 4.46
C ILE A 167 -19.24 5.75 4.70
N LYS A 168 -19.68 5.54 5.96
CA LYS A 168 -21.11 5.50 6.31
C LYS A 168 -21.75 6.88 6.39
N GLN A 169 -20.97 7.96 6.46
CA GLN A 169 -21.47 9.34 6.54
C GLN A 169 -21.68 9.98 5.16
N ILE A 170 -21.21 9.34 4.10
CA ILE A 170 -21.41 9.74 2.71
C ILE A 170 -22.63 9.03 2.11
#